data_0e88f55b9abe43e7e3983e0e446f140e
#
_entry.id   0e88f55b9abe43e7e3983e0e446f140e
#
_cell.length_a   1.000
_cell.length_b   1.000
_cell.length_c   1.000
_cell.angle_alpha   90.00
_cell.angle_beta   90.00
_cell.angle_gamma   90.00
#
_symmetry.space_group_name_H-M   'P 1'
#
loop_
_entity.id
_entity.type
_entity.pdbx_description
1 polymer ?
#
loop_
_entity_poly.entity_id
_entity_poly.type
_entity_poly.pdbx_seq_one_letter_code
_entity_poly.pdbx_strand_id
1 'polypeptide(L)'
;MKKNKFTFIDLFAGIGGFHTAMHSVGGKCVFASEWDKYARISYEANYKDIEPDLFQKDSYGNYLFFNNDITEAIPESIPAFDVCCGGFPCQPFSIAGLRRGFEDTRGTLFFNIANIVKQKIDSGIPPKVLFLENVKGLKTHMKGETLKTILATLDE
;
A
#
# COMPACT_ATOMS: atom_id res chain seq x y z
N MET A 1 16.83 -22.17 -5.51
CA MET A 1 15.93 -21.00 -5.34
C MET A 1 16.78 -19.75 -5.33
N LYS A 2 16.51 -18.73 -6.18
CA LYS A 2 17.20 -17.44 -6.10
C LYS A 2 16.77 -16.77 -4.78
N LYS A 3 17.75 -16.33 -3.98
CA LYS A 3 17.47 -15.59 -2.73
C LYS A 3 16.81 -14.26 -3.11
N ASN A 4 15.64 -13.95 -2.53
CA ASN A 4 15.01 -12.64 -2.72
C ASN A 4 15.95 -11.54 -2.23
N LYS A 5 16.00 -10.44 -2.97
CA LYS A 5 16.89 -9.31 -2.68
C LYS A 5 16.28 -8.35 -1.66
N PHE A 6 14.94 -8.23 -1.66
CA PHE A 6 14.16 -7.36 -0.79
C PHE A 6 12.71 -7.85 -0.72
N THR A 7 11.95 -7.30 0.22
CA THR A 7 10.50 -7.52 0.34
C THR A 7 9.72 -6.26 -0.01
N PHE A 8 8.50 -6.42 -0.51
CA PHE A 8 7.62 -5.29 -0.79
C PHE A 8 6.16 -5.58 -0.45
N ILE A 9 5.39 -4.51 -0.28
CA ILE A 9 3.94 -4.55 -0.24
C ILE A 9 3.37 -3.84 -1.47
N ASP A 10 2.20 -4.28 -1.94
CA ASP A 10 1.51 -3.76 -3.14
C ASP A 10 0.12 -3.27 -2.75
N LEU A 11 -0.01 -1.96 -2.54
CA LEU A 11 -1.25 -1.32 -2.10
C LEU A 11 -1.98 -0.71 -3.31
N PHE A 12 -3.31 -0.88 -3.37
CA PHE A 12 -4.11 -0.55 -4.55
C PHE A 12 -3.61 -1.33 -5.77
N ALA A 13 -3.39 -2.61 -5.56
CA ALA A 13 -2.57 -3.47 -6.40
C ALA A 13 -3.11 -3.66 -7.83
N GLY A 14 -4.41 -3.43 -8.05
CA GLY A 14 -5.04 -3.67 -9.36
C GLY A 14 -4.83 -5.12 -9.80
N ILE A 15 -4.35 -5.31 -11.01
CA ILE A 15 -3.99 -6.64 -11.55
C ILE A 15 -2.51 -7.00 -11.31
N GLY A 16 -1.75 -6.18 -10.56
CA GLY A 16 -0.37 -6.45 -10.14
C GLY A 16 0.73 -5.81 -10.99
N GLY A 17 0.54 -4.58 -11.44
CA GLY A 17 1.57 -3.86 -12.20
C GLY A 17 2.87 -3.68 -11.39
N PHE A 18 2.78 -3.22 -10.15
CA PHE A 18 3.92 -3.11 -9.25
C PHE A 18 4.48 -4.48 -8.89
N HIS A 19 3.64 -5.48 -8.64
CA HIS A 19 4.10 -6.85 -8.36
C HIS A 19 5.00 -7.37 -9.47
N THR A 20 4.54 -7.27 -10.74
CA THR A 20 5.35 -7.69 -11.90
C THR A 20 6.70 -6.96 -11.93
N ALA A 21 6.70 -5.63 -11.76
CA ALA A 21 7.92 -4.84 -11.80
C ALA A 21 8.89 -5.21 -10.68
N MET A 22 8.43 -5.27 -9.43
CA MET A 22 9.26 -5.58 -8.26
C MET A 22 9.79 -7.02 -8.30
N HIS A 23 8.93 -7.99 -8.67
CA HIS A 23 9.34 -9.38 -8.82
C HIS A 23 10.45 -9.55 -9.90
N SER A 24 10.36 -8.83 -11.03
CA SER A 24 11.36 -8.90 -12.10
C SER A 24 12.77 -8.52 -11.65
N VAL A 25 12.90 -7.66 -10.63
CA VAL A 25 14.19 -7.23 -10.07
C VAL A 25 14.58 -7.98 -8.78
N GLY A 26 13.80 -8.99 -8.40
CA GLY A 26 14.09 -9.90 -7.29
C GLY A 26 13.39 -9.57 -5.97
N GLY A 27 12.31 -8.79 -6.00
CA GLY A 27 11.45 -8.54 -4.84
C GLY A 27 10.53 -9.73 -4.54
N LYS A 28 10.18 -9.91 -3.27
CA LYS A 28 9.12 -10.81 -2.78
C LYS A 28 7.97 -9.98 -2.23
N CYS A 29 6.74 -10.21 -2.75
CA CYS A 29 5.55 -9.60 -2.19
C CYS A 29 5.18 -10.28 -0.87
N VAL A 30 5.02 -9.50 0.20
CA VAL A 30 4.66 -10.03 1.53
C VAL A 30 3.27 -9.58 1.99
N PHE A 31 2.69 -8.59 1.34
CA PHE A 31 1.32 -8.13 1.57
C PHE A 31 0.80 -7.40 0.35
N ALA A 32 -0.48 -7.56 0.04
CA ALA A 32 -1.16 -6.78 -0.99
C ALA A 32 -2.57 -6.39 -0.56
N SER A 33 -3.09 -5.31 -1.13
CA SER A 33 -4.47 -4.86 -0.92
C SER A 33 -5.07 -4.36 -2.22
N GLU A 34 -6.31 -4.81 -2.51
CA GLU A 34 -7.07 -4.37 -3.68
C GLU A 34 -8.58 -4.45 -3.41
N TRP A 35 -9.29 -3.36 -3.67
CA TRP A 35 -10.74 -3.24 -3.46
C TRP A 35 -11.56 -3.98 -4.51
N ASP A 36 -11.18 -3.85 -5.79
CA ASP A 36 -11.96 -4.42 -6.88
C ASP A 36 -11.89 -5.95 -6.91
N LYS A 37 -13.07 -6.58 -6.85
CA LYS A 37 -13.18 -8.04 -6.82
C LYS A 37 -12.55 -8.72 -8.04
N TYR A 38 -12.72 -8.14 -9.24
CA TYR A 38 -12.24 -8.76 -10.47
C TYR A 38 -10.73 -8.56 -10.63
N ALA A 39 -10.22 -7.40 -10.20
CA ALA A 39 -8.79 -7.18 -10.11
C ALA A 39 -8.13 -8.18 -9.15
N ARG A 40 -8.72 -8.44 -7.97
CA ARG A 40 -8.22 -9.46 -7.03
C ARG A 40 -8.18 -10.86 -7.63
N ILE A 41 -9.23 -11.28 -8.35
CA ILE A 41 -9.26 -12.58 -9.04
C ILE A 41 -8.12 -12.68 -10.05
N SER A 42 -7.90 -11.63 -10.83
CA SER A 42 -6.81 -11.57 -11.81
C SER A 42 -5.44 -11.57 -11.13
N TYR A 43 -5.29 -10.82 -10.05
CA TYR A 43 -4.06 -10.76 -9.25
C TYR A 43 -3.70 -12.15 -8.67
N GLU A 44 -4.66 -12.82 -8.02
CA GLU A 44 -4.44 -14.17 -7.49
C GLU A 44 -4.08 -15.15 -8.61
N ALA A 45 -4.78 -15.13 -9.74
CA ALA A 45 -4.50 -16.01 -10.88
C ALA A 45 -3.07 -15.80 -11.45
N ASN A 46 -2.57 -14.56 -11.40
CA ASN A 46 -1.24 -14.24 -11.90
C ASN A 46 -0.11 -14.65 -10.94
N TYR A 47 -0.34 -14.58 -9.62
CA TYR A 47 0.76 -14.64 -8.66
C TYR A 47 0.70 -15.77 -7.64
N LYS A 48 -0.40 -16.52 -7.50
CA LYS A 48 -0.51 -17.59 -6.49
C LYS A 48 0.54 -18.69 -6.62
N ASP A 49 1.00 -18.98 -7.84
CA ASP A 49 2.02 -20.00 -8.08
C ASP A 49 3.44 -19.45 -7.85
N ILE A 50 3.61 -18.13 -7.88
CA ILE A 50 4.88 -17.43 -7.69
C ILE A 50 5.08 -17.08 -6.21
N GLU A 51 4.03 -16.56 -5.56
CA GLU A 51 4.03 -16.11 -4.16
C GLU A 51 2.87 -16.78 -3.38
N PRO A 52 2.89 -18.12 -3.20
CA PRO A 52 1.80 -18.85 -2.54
C PRO A 52 1.54 -18.37 -1.10
N ASP A 53 2.57 -17.88 -0.41
CA ASP A 53 2.45 -17.36 0.95
C ASP A 53 1.48 -16.19 1.05
N LEU A 54 1.42 -15.33 0.00
CA LEU A 54 0.55 -14.16 -0.06
C LEU A 54 -0.94 -14.55 0.00
N PHE A 55 -1.28 -15.73 -0.51
CA PHE A 55 -2.67 -16.21 -0.62
C PHE A 55 -3.04 -17.26 0.44
N GLN A 56 -2.25 -17.37 1.51
CA GLN A 56 -2.60 -18.19 2.66
C GLN A 56 -3.88 -17.68 3.33
N LYS A 57 -4.70 -18.63 3.78
CA LYS A 57 -5.98 -18.35 4.43
C LYS A 57 -5.99 -18.86 5.86
N ASP A 58 -6.72 -18.14 6.70
CA ASP A 58 -7.05 -18.59 8.04
C ASP A 58 -8.09 -19.73 8.05
N SER A 59 -8.46 -20.21 9.23
CA SER A 59 -9.47 -21.26 9.40
C SER A 59 -10.89 -20.85 8.98
N TYR A 60 -11.15 -19.56 8.79
CA TYR A 60 -12.42 -19.00 8.33
C TYR A 60 -12.44 -18.73 6.83
N GLY A 61 -11.31 -18.95 6.14
CA GLY A 61 -11.17 -18.72 4.69
C GLY A 61 -10.77 -17.29 4.28
N ASN A 62 -10.44 -16.41 5.24
CA ASN A 62 -9.94 -15.08 4.95
C ASN A 62 -8.45 -15.12 4.63
N TYR A 63 -8.02 -14.32 3.65
CA TYR A 63 -6.60 -14.18 3.36
C TYR A 63 -5.86 -13.49 4.51
N LEU A 64 -4.69 -14.00 4.87
CA LEU A 64 -3.83 -13.43 5.91
C LEU A 64 -3.04 -12.21 5.40
N PHE A 65 -2.63 -12.23 4.14
CA PHE A 65 -1.71 -11.25 3.55
C PHE A 65 -2.23 -10.59 2.27
N PHE A 66 -3.50 -10.86 1.89
CA PHE A 66 -4.15 -10.22 0.75
C PHE A 66 -5.47 -9.57 1.19
N ASN A 67 -5.41 -8.30 1.53
CA ASN A 67 -6.53 -7.56 2.10
C ASN A 67 -7.47 -7.03 1.01
N ASN A 68 -8.78 -7.06 1.28
CA ASN A 68 -9.81 -6.58 0.34
C ASN A 68 -10.03 -5.06 0.44
N ASP A 69 -9.79 -4.48 1.61
CA ASP A 69 -10.04 -3.06 1.86
C ASP A 69 -8.91 -2.50 2.75
N ILE A 70 -8.11 -1.60 2.19
CA ILE A 70 -6.99 -1.00 2.90
C ILE A 70 -7.43 -0.23 4.15
N THR A 71 -8.68 0.23 4.21
CA THR A 71 -9.22 0.95 5.38
C THR A 71 -9.46 0.02 6.58
N GLU A 72 -9.58 -1.28 6.32
CA GLU A 72 -9.73 -2.33 7.33
C GLU A 72 -8.41 -3.04 7.66
N ALA A 73 -7.34 -2.71 6.96
CA ALA A 73 -6.04 -3.30 7.22
C ALA A 73 -5.52 -2.89 8.60
N ILE A 74 -5.05 -3.89 9.35
CA ILE A 74 -4.43 -3.68 10.66
C ILE A 74 -2.92 -3.55 10.43
N PRO A 75 -2.32 -2.34 10.56
CA PRO A 75 -0.92 -2.10 10.21
C PRO A 75 0.07 -3.03 10.94
N GLU A 76 -0.24 -3.39 12.19
CA GLU A 76 0.57 -4.29 13.02
C GLU A 76 0.65 -5.71 12.44
N SER A 77 -0.41 -6.18 11.77
CA SER A 77 -0.47 -7.52 11.18
C SER A 77 0.28 -7.62 9.84
N ILE A 78 0.59 -6.48 9.22
CA ILE A 78 1.34 -6.47 7.97
C ILE A 78 2.80 -6.86 8.26
N PRO A 79 3.40 -7.83 7.54
CA PRO A 79 4.80 -8.19 7.73
C PRO A 79 5.76 -7.02 7.52
N ALA A 80 7.01 -7.13 8.00
CA ALA A 80 8.06 -6.17 7.67
C ALA A 80 8.34 -6.19 6.17
N PHE A 81 8.60 -5.01 5.59
CA PHE A 81 8.88 -4.85 4.16
C PHE A 81 9.92 -3.76 3.92
N ASP A 82 10.67 -3.89 2.82
CA ASP A 82 11.67 -2.90 2.40
C ASP A 82 11.07 -1.79 1.53
N VAL A 83 10.07 -2.13 0.69
CA VAL A 83 9.47 -1.20 -0.28
C VAL A 83 7.96 -1.19 -0.13
N CYS A 84 7.38 0.00 0.02
CA CYS A 84 5.94 0.23 -0.08
C CYS A 84 5.60 0.70 -1.50
N CYS A 85 4.90 -0.13 -2.27
CA CYS A 85 4.33 0.26 -3.55
C CYS A 85 2.86 0.65 -3.38
N GLY A 86 2.41 1.72 -4.05
CA GLY A 86 1.01 2.11 -4.01
C GLY A 86 0.60 3.11 -5.08
N GLY A 87 -0.39 2.74 -5.88
CA GLY A 87 -1.06 3.60 -6.86
C GLY A 87 -2.40 4.10 -6.30
N PHE A 88 -2.37 5.01 -5.33
CA PHE A 88 -3.58 5.48 -4.66
C PHE A 88 -4.38 6.46 -5.50
N PRO A 89 -5.74 6.47 -5.42
CA PRO A 89 -6.56 7.39 -6.17
C PRO A 89 -6.39 8.84 -5.69
N CYS A 90 -6.44 9.79 -6.64
CA CYS A 90 -6.40 11.21 -6.34
C CYS A 90 -7.76 11.65 -5.76
N GLN A 91 -7.86 11.72 -4.44
CA GLN A 91 -9.04 12.19 -3.73
C GLN A 91 -8.76 13.57 -3.11
N PRO A 92 -9.75 14.50 -3.09
CA PRO A 92 -9.57 15.79 -2.43
C PRO A 92 -9.44 15.59 -0.91
N PHE A 93 -8.42 16.19 -0.33
CA PHE A 93 -8.29 16.29 1.12
C PHE A 93 -9.32 17.31 1.63
N SER A 94 -10.13 16.95 2.62
CA SER A 94 -10.98 17.94 3.28
C SER A 94 -10.11 18.87 4.13
N ILE A 95 -10.26 20.18 3.93
CA ILE A 95 -9.54 21.22 4.71
C ILE A 95 -9.84 21.09 6.24
N ALA A 96 -11.00 20.53 6.59
CA ALA A 96 -11.37 20.28 7.97
C ALA A 96 -10.54 19.16 8.64
N GLY A 97 -10.15 18.13 7.89
CA GLY A 97 -9.30 17.04 8.37
C GLY A 97 -7.86 17.48 8.65
N LEU A 98 -7.31 18.38 7.82
CA LEU A 98 -5.94 18.92 7.98
C LEU A 98 -5.72 19.69 9.32
N ARG A 99 -6.80 20.21 9.94
CA ARG A 99 -6.69 20.98 11.20
C ARG A 99 -6.76 20.13 12.47
N ARG A 100 -7.09 18.83 12.37
CA ARG A 100 -7.30 17.94 13.53
C ARG A 100 -6.24 16.84 13.68
N GLY A 101 -5.20 16.86 12.84
CA GLY A 101 -4.12 15.88 12.88
C GLY A 101 -4.46 14.53 12.27
N PHE A 102 -3.59 13.57 12.44
CA PHE A 102 -3.63 12.22 11.83
C PHE A 102 -4.93 11.45 12.13
N GLU A 103 -5.57 11.71 13.28
CA GLU A 103 -6.76 10.95 13.71
C GLU A 103 -8.03 11.27 12.90
N ASP A 104 -8.14 12.46 12.32
CA ASP A 104 -9.35 12.90 11.60
C ASP A 104 -9.19 12.82 10.06
N THR A 105 -8.00 12.46 9.59
CA THR A 105 -7.67 12.29 8.16
C THR A 105 -7.98 10.89 7.63
N ARG A 106 -8.59 10.02 8.43
CA ARG A 106 -8.96 8.64 8.08
C ARG A 106 -9.87 8.49 6.84
N GLY A 107 -10.26 9.61 6.21
CA GLY A 107 -11.14 9.62 5.05
C GLY A 107 -10.45 9.58 3.68
N THR A 108 -9.12 9.66 3.60
CA THR A 108 -8.44 9.57 2.31
C THR A 108 -7.47 8.38 2.29
N LEU A 109 -7.50 7.63 1.20
CA LEU A 109 -6.75 6.37 1.05
C LEU A 109 -5.23 6.55 1.16
N PHE A 110 -4.70 7.76 0.87
CA PHE A 110 -3.29 8.09 1.11
C PHE A 110 -2.90 7.96 2.59
N PHE A 111 -3.77 8.39 3.52
CA PHE A 111 -3.44 8.32 4.94
C PHE A 111 -3.40 6.88 5.48
N ASN A 112 -4.05 5.93 4.81
CA ASN A 112 -3.87 4.51 5.15
C ASN A 112 -2.43 4.06 4.83
N ILE A 113 -1.85 4.52 3.70
CA ILE A 113 -0.43 4.27 3.40
C ILE A 113 0.46 4.89 4.48
N ALA A 114 0.25 6.18 4.78
CA ALA A 114 1.05 6.90 5.78
C ALA A 114 0.97 6.23 7.16
N ASN A 115 -0.22 5.76 7.57
CA ASN A 115 -0.42 5.05 8.83
C ASN A 115 0.34 3.70 8.88
N ILE A 116 0.30 2.92 7.80
CA ILE A 116 1.07 1.66 7.71
C ILE A 116 2.56 1.94 7.84
N VAL A 117 3.07 2.95 7.12
CA VAL A 117 4.49 3.33 7.14
C VAL A 117 4.90 3.83 8.54
N LYS A 118 4.10 4.73 9.12
CA LYS A 118 4.34 5.25 10.47
C LYS A 118 4.40 4.12 11.50
N GLN A 119 3.47 3.20 11.47
CA GLN A 119 3.46 2.05 12.39
C GLN A 119 4.74 1.21 12.27
N LYS A 120 5.27 1.01 11.04
CA LYS A 120 6.55 0.29 10.84
C LYS A 120 7.74 1.08 11.39
N ILE A 121 7.76 2.41 11.23
CA ILE A 121 8.77 3.28 11.83
C ILE A 121 8.72 3.20 13.35
N ASP A 122 7.53 3.36 13.95
CA ASP A 122 7.33 3.32 15.40
C ASP A 122 7.71 1.95 16.00
N SER A 123 7.58 0.87 15.22
CA SER A 123 7.99 -0.50 15.60
C SER A 123 9.49 -0.78 15.37
N GLY A 124 10.28 0.17 14.92
CA GLY A 124 11.72 0.01 14.68
C GLY A 124 12.08 -0.80 13.42
N ILE A 125 11.15 -0.99 12.50
CA ILE A 125 11.33 -1.71 11.23
C ILE A 125 10.93 -0.83 10.03
N PRO A 126 11.49 0.37 9.86
CA PRO A 126 11.08 1.31 8.83
C PRO A 126 11.30 0.74 7.42
N PRO A 127 10.38 0.99 6.47
CA PRO A 127 10.63 0.71 5.08
C PRO A 127 11.78 1.58 4.56
N LYS A 128 12.46 1.11 3.52
CA LYS A 128 13.58 1.82 2.89
C LYS A 128 13.14 2.75 1.78
N VAL A 129 12.03 2.39 1.11
CA VAL A 129 11.53 3.12 -0.07
C VAL A 129 10.01 3.15 -0.06
N LEU A 130 9.45 4.33 -0.35
CA LEU A 130 8.06 4.51 -0.71
C LEU A 130 8.00 4.77 -2.22
N PHE A 131 7.40 3.84 -2.97
CA PHE A 131 7.25 3.94 -4.42
C PHE A 131 5.77 4.19 -4.74
N LEU A 132 5.40 5.47 -4.77
CA LEU A 132 4.01 5.91 -4.91
C LEU A 132 3.75 6.43 -6.31
N GLU A 133 2.64 5.99 -6.91
CA GLU A 133 2.18 6.40 -8.23
C GLU A 133 0.89 7.21 -8.11
N ASN A 134 0.76 8.22 -8.94
CA ASN A 134 -0.49 8.96 -9.08
C ASN A 134 -0.55 9.67 -10.44
N VAL A 135 -1.73 10.15 -10.81
CA VAL A 135 -1.94 10.84 -12.08
C VAL A 135 -1.20 12.20 -12.13
N LYS A 136 -0.80 12.62 -13.34
CA LYS A 136 -0.11 13.91 -13.57
C LYS A 136 -0.86 15.11 -12.97
N GLY A 137 -2.20 15.03 -12.92
CA GLY A 137 -3.06 16.08 -12.36
C GLY A 137 -2.85 16.33 -10.86
N LEU A 138 -2.23 15.41 -10.11
CA LEU A 138 -1.92 15.58 -8.69
C LEU A 138 -1.09 16.87 -8.43
N LYS A 139 -0.18 17.20 -9.34
CA LYS A 139 0.67 18.41 -9.22
C LYS A 139 -0.12 19.72 -9.19
N THR A 140 -1.27 19.76 -9.85
CA THR A 140 -2.10 20.97 -9.98
C THR A 140 -3.39 20.86 -9.18
N HIS A 141 -3.69 19.70 -8.62
CA HIS A 141 -4.89 19.46 -7.84
C HIS A 141 -4.94 20.44 -6.65
N MET A 142 -6.09 21.13 -6.49
CA MET A 142 -6.28 22.18 -5.49
C MET A 142 -5.12 23.21 -5.46
N LYS A 143 -4.68 23.66 -6.63
CA LYS A 143 -3.54 24.60 -6.81
C LYS A 143 -2.22 24.07 -6.21
N GLY A 144 -2.02 22.75 -6.19
CA GLY A 144 -0.82 22.11 -5.68
C GLY A 144 -0.86 21.76 -4.17
N GLU A 145 -1.89 22.17 -3.44
CA GLU A 145 -1.98 21.92 -1.98
C GLU A 145 -2.04 20.42 -1.66
N THR A 146 -2.69 19.62 -2.51
CA THR A 146 -2.75 18.18 -2.32
C THR A 146 -1.36 17.53 -2.30
N LEU A 147 -0.52 17.85 -3.28
CA LEU A 147 0.86 17.32 -3.32
C LEU A 147 1.70 17.82 -2.16
N LYS A 148 1.56 19.09 -1.77
CA LYS A 148 2.26 19.65 -0.60
C LYS A 148 1.89 18.91 0.68
N THR A 149 0.59 18.61 0.87
CA THR A 149 0.12 17.85 2.03
C THR A 149 0.71 16.44 2.05
N ILE A 150 0.73 15.74 0.91
CA ILE A 150 1.35 14.42 0.80
C ILE A 150 2.82 14.48 1.22
N LEU A 151 3.60 15.42 0.66
CA LEU A 151 5.02 15.54 0.95
C LEU A 151 5.25 15.90 2.42
N ALA A 152 4.50 16.86 2.98
CA ALA A 152 4.61 17.22 4.39
C ALA A 152 4.31 16.04 5.33
N THR A 153 3.28 15.22 5.00
CA THR A 153 2.95 14.03 5.80
C THR A 153 4.05 12.96 5.74
N LEU A 154 4.78 12.86 4.64
CA LEU A 154 5.87 11.90 4.50
C LEU A 154 7.19 12.38 5.14
N ASP A 155 7.31 13.68 5.44
CA ASP A 155 8.45 14.29 6.12
C ASP A 155 8.34 14.22 7.67
N GLU A 156 7.15 13.90 8.22
CA GLU A 156 6.89 13.70 9.65
C GLU A 156 7.35 12.32 10.16
#